data_1187964cafb44fc3825d9e6b6895433c
#
_entry.id   1187964cafb44fc3825d9e6b6895433c
#
_cell.length_a   1.000
_cell.length_b   1.000
_cell.length_c   1.000
_cell.angle_alpha   90.00
_cell.angle_beta   90.00
_cell.angle_gamma   90.00
#
_symmetry.space_group_name_H-M   'P 1'
#
loop_
_entity.id
_entity.type
_entity.pdbx_description
1 polymer ?
#
loop_
_entity_poly.entity_id
_entity_poly.type
_entity_poly.pdbx_seq_one_letter_code
_entity_poly.pdbx_strand_id
1 'polypeptide(L)'
;RRPVPSPPMEVMKQVRQRAIRDLVAARPIRTQQELAAALRERGFRTTQATMSRDVAELGLVKAPRNGTQAYALPKRLLEAETSGEDRLRTILRDLPVEIREAGLLLVVRTLPGSAHAIAAALDRARWPEVAGSIAGDDTVFVACPDRSALRRIAGRLREYAG
;
A
#
# COMPACT_ATOMS: atom_id res chain seq x y z
N ARG A 1 23.10 34.41 -1.31
CA ARG A 1 22.35 33.12 -1.23
C ARG A 1 21.50 33.02 -2.50
N ARG A 2 21.78 32.08 -3.38
CA ARG A 2 20.92 31.79 -4.53
C ARG A 2 19.56 31.26 -4.02
N PRO A 3 18.43 31.77 -4.54
CA PRO A 3 17.13 31.21 -4.18
C PRO A 3 17.06 29.76 -4.64
N VAL A 4 16.63 28.87 -3.76
CA VAL A 4 16.38 27.47 -4.10
C VAL A 4 15.21 27.47 -5.11
N PRO A 5 15.36 26.85 -6.28
CA PRO A 5 14.27 26.81 -7.26
C PRO A 5 13.06 26.12 -6.67
N SER A 6 11.89 26.71 -6.87
CA SER A 6 10.63 26.09 -6.46
C SER A 6 10.47 24.74 -7.16
N PRO A 7 10.03 23.68 -6.46
CA PRO A 7 9.84 22.38 -7.08
C PRO A 7 8.82 22.47 -8.23
N PRO A 8 8.96 21.61 -9.27
CA PRO A 8 8.00 21.56 -10.38
C PRO A 8 6.55 21.41 -9.89
N MET A 9 5.61 22.03 -10.61
CA MET A 9 4.18 22.01 -10.24
C MET A 9 3.62 20.60 -10.02
N GLU A 10 4.10 19.61 -10.79
CA GLU A 10 3.70 18.21 -10.67
C GLU A 10 4.18 17.60 -9.34
N VAL A 11 5.38 17.90 -8.91
CA VAL A 11 5.92 17.46 -7.59
C VAL A 11 5.10 18.05 -6.46
N MET A 12 4.75 19.35 -6.55
CA MET A 12 3.91 20.03 -5.57
C MET A 12 2.51 19.41 -5.51
N LYS A 13 1.94 19.00 -6.62
CA LYS A 13 0.66 18.31 -6.71
C LYS A 13 0.73 16.95 -6.00
N GLN A 14 1.73 16.14 -6.30
CA GLN A 14 1.90 14.82 -5.69
C GLN A 14 2.07 14.90 -4.16
N VAL A 15 2.91 15.83 -3.67
CA VAL A 15 3.12 16.06 -2.24
C VAL A 15 1.82 16.50 -1.56
N ARG A 16 1.06 17.42 -2.18
CA ARG A 16 -0.23 17.86 -1.66
C ARG A 16 -1.26 16.73 -1.64
N GLN A 17 -1.37 15.95 -2.70
CA GLN A 17 -2.30 14.81 -2.76
C GLN A 17 -1.95 13.72 -1.74
N ARG A 18 -0.67 13.50 -1.47
CA ARG A 18 -0.23 12.62 -0.37
C ARG A 18 -0.68 13.17 0.98
N ALA A 19 -0.49 14.46 1.23
CA ALA A 19 -0.95 15.10 2.46
C ALA A 19 -2.48 15.01 2.65
N ILE A 20 -3.25 15.10 1.56
CA ILE A 20 -4.71 14.88 1.59
C ILE A 20 -5.04 13.45 2.04
N ARG A 21 -4.39 12.44 1.46
CA ARG A 21 -4.59 11.03 1.84
C ARG A 21 -4.31 10.80 3.31
N ASP A 22 -3.16 11.30 3.79
CA ASP A 22 -2.76 11.17 5.20
C ASP A 22 -3.77 11.83 6.15
N LEU A 23 -4.29 13.01 5.78
CA LEU A 23 -5.27 13.74 6.58
C LEU A 23 -6.60 12.99 6.68
N VAL A 24 -7.10 12.51 5.54
CA VAL A 24 -8.37 11.76 5.46
C VAL A 24 -8.28 10.41 6.17
N ALA A 25 -7.11 9.77 6.16
CA ALA A 25 -6.86 8.54 6.91
C ALA A 25 -6.80 8.79 8.42
N ALA A 26 -6.14 9.86 8.86
CA ALA A 26 -5.87 10.13 10.27
C ALA A 26 -7.09 10.62 11.06
N ARG A 27 -7.96 11.46 10.46
CA ARG A 27 -9.12 12.05 11.14
C ARG A 27 -10.33 12.19 10.20
N PRO A 28 -11.57 12.18 10.73
CA PRO A 28 -12.75 12.45 9.92
C PRO A 28 -12.74 13.89 9.44
N ILE A 29 -12.75 14.10 8.12
CA ILE A 29 -12.86 15.38 7.44
C ILE A 29 -14.17 15.37 6.67
N ARG A 30 -15.07 16.31 6.97
CA ARG A 30 -16.46 16.30 6.48
C ARG A 30 -16.68 17.17 5.26
N THR A 31 -15.89 18.26 5.17
CA THR A 31 -16.08 19.28 4.13
C THR A 31 -14.76 19.61 3.43
N GLN A 32 -14.86 20.17 2.22
CA GLN A 32 -13.69 20.69 1.51
C GLN A 32 -13.04 21.85 2.26
N GLN A 33 -13.82 22.62 3.01
CA GLN A 33 -13.32 23.74 3.85
C GLN A 33 -12.46 23.22 5.00
N GLU A 34 -12.90 22.16 5.70
CA GLU A 34 -12.10 21.48 6.72
C GLU A 34 -10.81 20.89 6.13
N LEU A 35 -10.88 20.32 4.95
CA LEU A 35 -9.71 19.78 4.26
C LEU A 35 -8.73 20.88 3.88
N ALA A 36 -9.23 22.02 3.36
CA ALA A 36 -8.42 23.18 3.03
C ALA A 36 -7.74 23.79 4.25
N ALA A 37 -8.45 23.88 5.37
CA ALA A 37 -7.89 24.36 6.65
C ALA A 37 -6.77 23.43 7.14
N ALA A 38 -7.01 22.13 7.13
CA ALA A 38 -6.01 21.12 7.55
C ALA A 38 -4.75 21.11 6.66
N LEU A 39 -4.91 21.34 5.37
CA LEU A 39 -3.77 21.47 4.45
C LEU A 39 -2.99 22.77 4.69
N ARG A 40 -3.68 23.86 5.01
CA ARG A 40 -3.05 25.15 5.34
C ARG A 40 -2.19 25.02 6.60
N GLU A 41 -2.66 24.30 7.63
CA GLU A 41 -1.89 23.97 8.83
C GLU A 41 -0.59 23.22 8.50
N ARG A 42 -0.58 22.43 7.42
CA ARG A 42 0.60 21.73 6.91
C ARG A 42 1.44 22.53 5.89
N GLY A 43 1.12 23.84 5.74
CA GLY A 43 1.88 24.74 4.85
C GLY A 43 1.44 24.75 3.38
N PHE A 44 0.36 24.03 3.02
CA PHE A 44 -0.17 24.05 1.66
C PHE A 44 -1.18 25.17 1.45
N ARG A 45 -0.89 26.10 0.55
CA ARG A 45 -1.87 27.09 0.09
C ARG A 45 -2.54 26.60 -1.18
N THR A 46 -3.84 26.38 -1.13
CA THR A 46 -4.63 25.87 -2.26
C THR A 46 -5.86 26.74 -2.48
N THR A 47 -6.27 26.86 -3.75
CA THR A 47 -7.55 27.47 -4.10
C THR A 47 -8.67 26.43 -4.02
N GLN A 48 -9.94 26.89 -3.93
CA GLN A 48 -11.13 26.02 -3.99
C GLN A 48 -11.10 25.14 -5.23
N ALA A 49 -10.76 25.69 -6.41
CA ALA A 49 -10.71 24.95 -7.66
C ALA A 49 -9.63 23.85 -7.64
N THR A 50 -8.46 24.13 -7.10
CA THR A 50 -7.38 23.13 -6.94
C THR A 50 -7.80 22.04 -5.98
N MET A 51 -8.43 22.39 -4.85
CA MET A 51 -8.94 21.43 -3.87
C MET A 51 -9.99 20.51 -4.48
N SER A 52 -10.94 21.08 -5.21
CA SER A 52 -12.00 20.30 -5.87
C SER A 52 -11.45 19.31 -6.89
N ARG A 53 -10.42 19.72 -7.66
CA ARG A 53 -9.72 18.82 -8.59
C ARG A 53 -8.98 17.71 -7.87
N ASP A 54 -8.26 18.01 -6.79
CA ASP A 54 -7.54 17.00 -6.01
C ASP A 54 -8.51 15.98 -5.41
N VAL A 55 -9.65 16.42 -4.85
CA VAL A 55 -10.70 15.54 -4.32
C VAL A 55 -11.25 14.62 -5.41
N ALA A 56 -11.50 15.15 -6.61
CA ALA A 56 -12.00 14.38 -7.74
C ALA A 56 -10.96 13.38 -8.28
N GLU A 57 -9.70 13.82 -8.45
CA GLU A 57 -8.62 12.97 -8.96
C GLU A 57 -8.26 11.84 -7.98
N LEU A 58 -8.28 12.10 -6.68
CA LEU A 58 -8.11 11.09 -5.64
C LEU A 58 -9.35 10.18 -5.51
N GLY A 59 -10.46 10.56 -6.13
CA GLY A 59 -11.71 9.82 -6.06
C GLY A 59 -12.25 9.71 -4.64
N LEU A 60 -12.03 10.72 -3.78
CA LEU A 60 -12.53 10.71 -2.42
C LEU A 60 -14.04 10.59 -2.40
N VAL A 61 -14.53 9.67 -1.58
CA VAL A 61 -15.97 9.41 -1.40
C VAL A 61 -16.39 9.81 0.01
N LYS A 62 -17.68 10.13 0.19
CA LYS A 62 -18.27 10.32 1.50
C LYS A 62 -18.68 8.96 2.06
N ALA A 63 -18.16 8.61 3.23
CA ALA A 63 -18.48 7.37 3.93
C ALA A 63 -18.79 7.62 5.41
N PRO A 64 -19.65 6.81 6.05
CA PRO A 64 -19.91 6.91 7.48
C PRO A 64 -18.63 6.65 8.29
N ARG A 65 -18.28 7.58 9.15
CA ARG A 65 -17.19 7.44 10.12
C ARG A 65 -17.60 8.06 11.45
N ASN A 66 -17.63 7.27 12.51
CA ASN A 66 -18.07 7.70 13.84
C ASN A 66 -19.44 8.41 13.84
N GLY A 67 -20.43 7.87 13.09
CA GLY A 67 -21.78 8.41 13.01
C GLY A 67 -21.97 9.65 12.13
N THR A 68 -20.93 10.12 11.45
CA THR A 68 -20.99 11.26 10.52
C THR A 68 -20.39 10.93 9.17
N GLN A 69 -20.87 11.62 8.11
CA GLN A 69 -20.31 11.47 6.76
C GLN A 69 -18.98 12.24 6.67
N ALA A 70 -17.92 11.52 6.34
CA ALA A 70 -16.59 12.10 6.16
C ALA A 70 -15.95 11.63 4.85
N TYR A 71 -14.98 12.38 4.35
CA TYR A 71 -14.18 11.95 3.21
C TYR A 71 -13.39 10.69 3.55
N ALA A 72 -13.42 9.73 2.65
CA ALA A 72 -12.67 8.48 2.72
C ALA A 72 -12.01 8.20 1.37
N LEU A 73 -10.88 7.52 1.41
CA LEU A 73 -10.25 6.99 0.21
C LEU A 73 -11.11 5.88 -0.38
N PRO A 74 -11.19 5.76 -1.73
CA PRO A 74 -11.80 4.61 -2.36
C PRO A 74 -11.13 3.32 -1.88
N LYS A 75 -11.92 2.26 -1.71
CA LYS A 75 -11.44 0.94 -1.24
C LYS A 75 -10.18 0.48 -2.00
N ARG A 76 -10.14 0.66 -3.31
CA ARG A 76 -8.98 0.34 -4.17
C ARG A 76 -7.68 1.07 -3.79
N LEU A 77 -7.76 2.32 -3.28
CA LEU A 77 -6.59 3.09 -2.83
C LEU A 77 -6.17 2.71 -1.42
N LEU A 78 -7.12 2.42 -0.53
CA LEU A 78 -6.86 1.85 0.79
C LEU A 78 -6.12 0.51 0.66
N GLU A 79 -6.55 -0.34 -0.27
CA GLU A 79 -5.88 -1.60 -0.58
C GLU A 79 -4.47 -1.40 -1.16
N ALA A 80 -4.25 -0.32 -1.93
CA ALA A 80 -2.92 0.03 -2.44
C ALA A 80 -1.98 0.60 -1.38
N GLU A 81 -2.52 1.22 -0.32
CA GLU A 81 -1.78 1.76 0.83
C GLU A 81 -1.60 0.75 1.97
N THR A 82 -2.32 -0.39 1.93
CA THR A 82 -2.08 -1.51 2.84
C THR A 82 -0.63 -1.95 2.68
N SER A 83 0.08 -2.14 3.79
CA SER A 83 1.47 -2.62 3.74
C SER A 83 1.56 -3.90 2.92
N GLY A 84 2.67 -4.12 2.21
CA GLY A 84 2.87 -5.36 1.47
C GLY A 84 2.63 -6.59 2.35
N GLU A 85 3.01 -6.50 3.62
CA GLU A 85 2.82 -7.55 4.61
C GLU A 85 1.34 -7.80 4.96
N ASP A 86 0.55 -6.76 5.20
CA ASP A 86 -0.89 -6.91 5.48
C ASP A 86 -1.64 -7.49 4.27
N ARG A 87 -1.24 -7.03 3.07
CA ARG A 87 -1.78 -7.57 1.82
C ARG A 87 -1.42 -9.05 1.66
N LEU A 88 -0.18 -9.41 1.93
CA LEU A 88 0.31 -10.78 1.86
C LEU A 88 -0.43 -11.68 2.85
N ARG A 89 -0.59 -11.23 4.10
CA ARG A 89 -1.36 -11.93 5.14
C ARG A 89 -2.81 -12.18 4.70
N THR A 90 -3.47 -11.17 4.14
CA THR A 90 -4.84 -11.31 3.63
C THR A 90 -4.92 -12.34 2.51
N ILE A 91 -4.01 -12.26 1.52
CA ILE A 91 -3.99 -13.18 0.38
C ILE A 91 -3.74 -14.62 0.83
N LEU A 92 -2.75 -14.84 1.69
CA LEU A 92 -2.37 -16.18 2.16
C LEU A 92 -3.45 -16.82 3.06
N ARG A 93 -4.22 -16.02 3.79
CA ARG A 93 -5.35 -16.52 4.57
C ARG A 93 -6.53 -16.94 3.68
N ASP A 94 -6.75 -16.23 2.58
CA ASP A 94 -7.91 -16.40 1.72
C ASP A 94 -7.67 -17.42 0.59
N LEU A 95 -6.41 -17.79 0.30
CA LEU A 95 -6.04 -18.74 -0.74
C LEU A 95 -5.38 -19.99 -0.16
N PRO A 96 -5.66 -21.17 -0.71
CA PRO A 96 -4.88 -22.36 -0.37
C PRO A 96 -3.45 -22.20 -0.88
N VAL A 97 -2.48 -22.43 0.00
CA VAL A 97 -1.07 -22.39 -0.34
C VAL A 97 -0.32 -23.61 0.21
N GLU A 98 0.58 -24.12 -0.60
CA GLU A 98 1.54 -25.14 -0.19
C GLU A 98 2.94 -24.54 -0.23
N ILE A 99 3.70 -24.67 0.87
CA ILE A 99 5.02 -24.06 1.03
C ILE A 99 6.07 -25.17 1.20
N ARG A 100 7.02 -25.24 0.26
CA ARG A 100 8.14 -26.21 0.27
C ARG A 100 9.48 -25.48 0.22
N GLU A 101 10.47 -26.08 0.86
CA GLU A 101 11.85 -25.61 0.84
C GLU A 101 12.68 -26.42 -0.17
N ALA A 102 13.43 -25.73 -1.04
CA ALA A 102 14.28 -26.33 -2.06
C ALA A 102 15.64 -25.62 -2.08
N GLY A 103 16.60 -26.10 -1.29
CA GLY A 103 17.90 -25.44 -1.15
C GLY A 103 17.78 -24.07 -0.45
N LEU A 104 18.01 -22.99 -1.19
CA LEU A 104 17.78 -21.59 -0.74
C LEU A 104 16.55 -20.96 -1.40
N LEU A 105 15.74 -21.78 -2.08
CA LEU A 105 14.48 -21.37 -2.65
C LEU A 105 13.32 -21.82 -1.75
N LEU A 106 12.36 -20.94 -1.58
CA LEU A 106 11.04 -21.27 -1.06
C LEU A 106 10.10 -21.38 -2.25
N VAL A 107 9.39 -22.48 -2.37
CA VAL A 107 8.41 -22.74 -3.42
C VAL A 107 7.03 -22.61 -2.80
N VAL A 108 6.27 -21.61 -3.24
CA VAL A 108 4.90 -21.34 -2.79
C VAL A 108 3.96 -21.69 -3.94
N ARG A 109 3.15 -22.73 -3.79
CA ARG A 109 2.12 -23.12 -4.76
C ARG A 109 0.75 -22.65 -4.28
N THR A 110 -0.08 -22.24 -5.22
CA THR A 110 -1.42 -21.71 -4.96
C THR A 110 -2.36 -22.06 -6.12
N LEU A 111 -3.50 -21.38 -6.19
CA LEU A 111 -4.43 -21.54 -7.32
C LEU A 111 -3.87 -20.91 -8.61
N PRO A 112 -4.20 -21.48 -9.79
CA PRO A 112 -3.88 -20.87 -11.07
C PRO A 112 -4.32 -19.40 -11.15
N GLY A 113 -3.49 -18.53 -11.70
CA GLY A 113 -3.73 -17.09 -11.80
C GLY A 113 -3.46 -16.29 -10.54
N SER A 114 -3.13 -16.92 -9.39
CA SER A 114 -2.99 -16.24 -8.09
C SER A 114 -1.55 -15.95 -7.67
N ALA A 115 -0.57 -16.58 -8.28
CA ALA A 115 0.84 -16.47 -7.88
C ALA A 115 1.39 -15.05 -7.99
N HIS A 116 1.01 -14.29 -9.01
CA HIS A 116 1.43 -12.90 -9.18
C HIS A 116 0.99 -11.98 -8.04
N ALA A 117 -0.21 -12.20 -7.48
CA ALA A 117 -0.70 -11.40 -6.36
C ALA A 117 0.13 -11.62 -5.09
N ILE A 118 0.53 -12.88 -4.83
CA ILE A 118 1.41 -13.25 -3.70
C ILE A 118 2.80 -12.63 -3.89
N ALA A 119 3.41 -12.80 -5.06
CA ALA A 119 4.73 -12.25 -5.35
C ALA A 119 4.76 -10.72 -5.23
N ALA A 120 3.78 -10.02 -5.81
CA ALA A 120 3.68 -8.57 -5.73
C ALA A 120 3.50 -8.06 -4.29
N ALA A 121 2.75 -8.78 -3.45
CA ALA A 121 2.60 -8.44 -2.04
C ALA A 121 3.90 -8.70 -1.25
N LEU A 122 4.59 -9.81 -1.54
CA LEU A 122 5.88 -10.15 -0.95
C LEU A 122 6.95 -9.11 -1.29
N ASP A 123 7.06 -8.70 -2.56
CA ASP A 123 8.01 -7.68 -3.01
C ASP A 123 7.74 -6.32 -2.34
N ARG A 124 6.47 -5.96 -2.14
CA ARG A 124 6.08 -4.74 -1.42
C ARG A 124 6.37 -4.80 0.07
N ALA A 125 6.37 -5.98 0.68
CA ALA A 125 6.70 -6.16 2.09
C ALA A 125 8.18 -5.83 2.38
N ARG A 126 9.05 -5.87 1.36
CA ARG A 126 10.48 -5.52 1.42
C ARG A 126 11.22 -6.21 2.57
N TRP A 127 10.92 -7.47 2.78
CA TRP A 127 11.59 -8.24 3.81
C TRP A 127 13.08 -8.43 3.47
N PRO A 128 14.00 -8.09 4.38
CA PRO A 128 15.43 -8.19 4.11
C PRO A 128 15.90 -9.62 3.88
N GLU A 129 15.10 -10.59 4.31
CA GLU A 129 15.35 -12.02 4.11
C GLU A 129 15.00 -12.50 2.69
N VAL A 130 14.33 -11.68 1.87
CA VAL A 130 13.97 -11.99 0.47
C VAL A 130 14.99 -11.34 -0.46
N ALA A 131 15.76 -12.15 -1.18
CA ALA A 131 16.66 -11.65 -2.21
C ALA A 131 15.90 -11.27 -3.50
N GLY A 132 14.77 -11.93 -3.76
CA GLY A 132 13.89 -11.66 -4.89
C GLY A 132 12.86 -12.76 -5.06
N SER A 133 11.82 -12.50 -5.88
CA SER A 133 10.80 -13.47 -6.21
C SER A 133 10.50 -13.54 -7.71
N ILE A 134 10.04 -14.70 -8.17
CA ILE A 134 9.54 -14.92 -9.54
C ILE A 134 8.23 -15.68 -9.42
N ALA A 135 7.19 -15.19 -10.09
CA ALA A 135 5.90 -15.84 -10.15
C ALA A 135 5.60 -16.42 -11.52
N GLY A 136 5.16 -17.66 -11.51
CA GLY A 136 4.45 -18.29 -12.63
C GLY A 136 2.94 -18.08 -12.52
N ASP A 137 2.16 -19.00 -13.04
CA ASP A 137 0.70 -18.94 -12.97
C ASP A 137 0.19 -19.35 -11.57
N ASP A 138 0.66 -20.45 -11.03
CA ASP A 138 0.25 -21.07 -9.75
C ASP A 138 1.39 -21.19 -8.73
N THR A 139 2.60 -20.79 -9.08
CA THR A 139 3.80 -21.04 -8.27
C THR A 139 4.66 -19.79 -8.17
N VAL A 140 5.13 -19.48 -6.96
CA VAL A 140 6.11 -18.44 -6.69
C VAL A 140 7.41 -19.08 -6.21
N PHE A 141 8.54 -18.71 -6.80
CA PHE A 141 9.87 -18.97 -6.27
C PHE A 141 10.38 -17.76 -5.54
N VAL A 142 10.76 -17.94 -4.29
CA VAL A 142 11.35 -16.91 -3.44
C VAL A 142 12.78 -17.28 -3.12
N ALA A 143 13.73 -16.49 -3.59
CA ALA A 143 15.13 -16.67 -3.31
C ALA A 143 15.50 -16.04 -1.96
N CYS A 144 16.21 -16.80 -1.13
CA CYS A 144 16.69 -16.35 0.18
C CYS A 144 18.24 -16.34 0.20
N PRO A 145 18.86 -15.38 0.89
CA PRO A 145 20.32 -15.26 0.93
C PRO A 145 21.00 -16.42 1.69
N ASP A 146 20.30 -16.98 2.67
CA ASP A 146 20.81 -18.08 3.49
C ASP A 146 19.68 -18.94 4.07
N ARG A 147 20.04 -20.08 4.69
CA ARG A 147 19.09 -21.01 5.30
C ARG A 147 18.33 -20.42 6.51
N SER A 148 18.92 -19.50 7.23
CA SER A 148 18.28 -18.85 8.38
C SER A 148 17.15 -17.91 7.90
N ALA A 149 17.43 -17.11 6.88
CA ALA A 149 16.44 -16.28 6.19
C ALA A 149 15.28 -17.12 5.63
N LEU A 150 15.60 -18.22 4.94
CA LEU A 150 14.61 -19.12 4.38
C LEU A 150 13.66 -19.68 5.44
N ARG A 151 14.19 -20.13 6.59
CA ARG A 151 13.38 -20.67 7.68
C ARG A 151 12.46 -19.59 8.29
N ARG A 152 12.97 -18.35 8.48
CA ARG A 152 12.17 -17.25 9.00
C ARG A 152 11.00 -16.93 8.07
N ILE A 153 11.26 -16.85 6.77
CA ILE A 153 10.21 -16.57 5.78
C ILE A 153 9.22 -17.72 5.71
N ALA A 154 9.69 -18.96 5.64
CA ALA A 154 8.82 -20.13 5.60
C ALA A 154 7.89 -20.19 6.83
N GLY A 155 8.42 -19.91 8.01
CA GLY A 155 7.63 -19.81 9.25
C GLY A 155 6.56 -18.72 9.19
N ARG A 156 6.96 -17.51 8.77
CA ARG A 156 6.05 -16.36 8.65
C ARG A 156 4.93 -16.59 7.63
N LEU A 157 5.27 -17.15 6.47
CA LEU A 157 4.26 -17.45 5.44
C LEU A 157 3.29 -18.54 5.88
N ARG A 158 3.77 -19.58 6.58
CA ARG A 158 2.91 -20.63 7.16
C ARG A 158 1.98 -20.08 8.23
N GLU A 159 2.47 -19.18 9.08
CA GLU A 159 1.64 -18.49 10.09
C GLU A 159 0.52 -17.67 9.46
N TYR A 160 0.79 -17.02 8.30
CA TYR A 160 -0.23 -16.23 7.59
C TYR A 160 -1.24 -17.09 6.83
N ALA A 161 -0.84 -18.29 6.46
CA ALA A 161 -1.72 -19.24 5.76
C ALA A 161 -2.65 -20.05 6.71
N GLY A 162 -2.37 -20.03 8.02
CA GLY A 162 -3.16 -20.71 9.07
C GLY A 162 -2.62 -22.10 9.34
#